data_0823def536f2936b82b6620613f4ec29
#
_entry.id   0823def536f2936b82b6620613f4ec29
#
_cell.length_a   1.000
_cell.length_b   1.000
_cell.length_c   1.000
_cell.angle_alpha   90.00
_cell.angle_beta   90.00
_cell.angle_gamma   90.00
#
_symmetry.space_group_name_H-M   'P 1'
#
loop_
_entity.id
_entity.type
_entity.pdbx_description
1 polymer ?
#
loop_
_entity_poly.entity_id
_entity_poly.type
_entity_poly.pdbx_seq_one_letter_code
_entity_poly.pdbx_strand_id
1 'polypeptide(L)'
;MPKFASGSMHGGLRSRPGEPTTVIIVGKNMGASVSATIDFRMMRRAYVERVRVGDVPRHDACDASVDLVRAAHHFGVARRTACPICVEQQMRNVTYLFGPRLPRSGKCVTSAQSLREFNSRPEQYTAYTVEVCMSCRWNHVLTAAPCGGRRVRSRVSATRASTTRVGKVRVAKVR
;
A
#
# COMPACT_ATOMS: atom_id res chain seq x y z
N MET A 1 28.77 -3.44 39.66
CA MET A 1 27.97 -4.31 38.80
C MET A 1 26.51 -4.14 39.17
N PRO A 2 25.66 -3.47 38.39
CA PRO A 2 24.23 -3.50 38.59
C PRO A 2 23.60 -4.53 37.65
N LYS A 3 22.70 -5.33 38.23
CA LYS A 3 21.92 -6.40 37.59
C LYS A 3 20.85 -5.79 36.69
N PHE A 4 20.77 -6.26 35.43
CA PHE A 4 19.67 -5.96 34.52
C PHE A 4 18.46 -6.80 34.91
N ALA A 5 17.37 -6.13 35.29
CA ALA A 5 16.07 -6.74 35.51
C ALA A 5 15.35 -6.91 34.16
N SER A 6 14.99 -8.13 33.86
CA SER A 6 14.17 -8.55 32.72
C SER A 6 12.71 -8.15 33.00
N GLY A 7 12.24 -7.08 32.38
CA GLY A 7 10.84 -6.63 32.45
C GLY A 7 10.09 -7.00 31.17
N SER A 8 9.31 -8.10 31.21
CA SER A 8 8.34 -8.47 30.19
C SER A 8 7.15 -7.51 30.27
N MET A 9 7.04 -6.56 29.32
CA MET A 9 5.85 -5.72 29.17
C MET A 9 4.99 -6.23 28.01
N HIS A 10 3.97 -7.01 28.36
CA HIS A 10 2.80 -7.26 27.52
C HIS A 10 1.88 -6.04 27.60
N GLY A 11 2.14 -5.04 26.77
CA GLY A 11 1.27 -3.88 26.56
C GLY A 11 0.31 -4.13 25.41
N GLY A 12 -0.87 -4.68 25.70
CA GLY A 12 -1.99 -4.70 24.74
C GLY A 12 -2.47 -3.28 24.50
N LEU A 13 -2.19 -2.70 23.31
CA LEU A 13 -2.80 -1.45 22.87
C LEU A 13 -4.30 -1.71 22.64
N ARG A 14 -5.14 -1.23 23.57
CA ARG A 14 -6.58 -1.09 23.34
C ARG A 14 -6.80 0.15 22.47
N SER A 15 -7.23 -0.05 21.23
CA SER A 15 -7.65 1.01 20.31
C SER A 15 -8.88 1.73 20.88
N ARG A 16 -8.81 3.04 21.06
CA ARG A 16 -9.96 3.88 21.41
C ARG A 16 -10.81 4.10 20.15
N PRO A 17 -12.16 4.03 20.21
CA PRO A 17 -13.00 4.31 19.05
C PRO A 17 -12.90 5.80 18.69
N GLY A 18 -12.44 6.10 17.46
CA GLY A 18 -12.32 7.45 16.91
C GLY A 18 -10.90 7.92 16.56
N GLU A 19 -9.87 7.17 16.90
CA GLU A 19 -8.51 7.51 16.45
C GLU A 19 -8.30 7.07 14.99
N PRO A 20 -7.92 8.00 14.10
CA PRO A 20 -7.40 7.61 12.79
C PRO A 20 -6.12 6.83 13.05
N THR A 21 -6.17 5.55 12.82
CA THR A 21 -5.01 4.67 12.89
C THR A 21 -3.94 5.25 11.97
N THR A 22 -2.95 5.93 12.55
CA THR A 22 -1.69 6.16 11.86
C THR A 22 -1.19 4.78 11.50
N VAL A 23 -1.25 4.44 10.21
CA VAL A 23 -0.75 3.17 9.73
C VAL A 23 0.77 3.27 9.81
N ILE A 24 1.29 3.07 11.02
CA ILE A 24 2.69 2.68 11.18
C ILE A 24 2.77 1.34 10.43
N ILE A 25 3.51 1.30 9.32
CA ILE A 25 3.80 0.06 8.63
C ILE A 25 4.78 -0.75 9.49
N VAL A 26 4.32 -1.15 10.67
CA VAL A 26 4.98 -2.12 11.52
C VAL A 26 4.31 -3.46 11.24
N GLY A 27 5.01 -4.30 10.48
CA GLY A 27 4.54 -5.55 9.93
C GLY A 27 3.92 -6.53 10.92
N LYS A 28 2.62 -6.40 11.15
CA LYS A 28 1.78 -7.53 11.58
C LYS A 28 0.48 -7.48 10.77
N ASN A 29 0.31 -8.48 9.89
CA ASN A 29 -0.89 -8.78 9.09
C ASN A 29 -1.22 -7.85 7.90
N MET A 30 -0.24 -7.43 7.10
CA MET A 30 -0.53 -6.88 5.77
C MET A 30 -0.56 -7.97 4.69
N GLY A 31 -1.17 -9.11 5.00
CA GLY A 31 -1.42 -10.19 4.04
C GLY A 31 -2.72 -10.03 3.24
N ALA A 32 -3.49 -8.97 3.48
CA ALA A 32 -4.69 -8.72 2.69
C ALA A 32 -4.31 -8.23 1.29
N SER A 33 -4.66 -9.03 0.29
CA SER A 33 -4.52 -8.68 -1.12
C SER A 33 -5.42 -7.49 -1.46
N VAL A 34 -4.82 -6.37 -1.81
CA VAL A 34 -5.55 -5.19 -2.28
C VAL A 34 -5.95 -5.43 -3.73
N SER A 35 -7.24 -5.46 -4.04
CA SER A 35 -7.75 -5.68 -5.39
C SER A 35 -7.92 -4.38 -6.19
N ALA A 36 -7.98 -3.23 -5.51
CA ALA A 36 -8.08 -1.89 -6.09
C ALA A 36 -7.14 -0.93 -5.39
N THR A 37 -6.76 0.15 -6.05
CA THR A 37 -5.95 1.20 -5.42
C THR A 37 -6.78 1.92 -4.36
N ILE A 38 -6.24 1.99 -3.15
CA ILE A 38 -6.81 2.74 -2.03
C ILE A 38 -6.06 4.08 -1.94
N ASP A 39 -6.81 5.18 -1.88
CA ASP A 39 -6.26 6.53 -1.71
C ASP A 39 -6.49 7.02 -0.26
N PHE A 40 -5.40 7.32 0.45
CA PHE A 40 -5.42 7.77 1.83
C PHE A 40 -5.32 9.31 1.98
N ARG A 41 -5.39 10.07 0.88
CA ARG A 41 -5.22 11.53 0.93
C ARG A 41 -6.30 12.24 1.75
N MET A 42 -7.51 11.70 1.79
CA MET A 42 -8.57 12.22 2.67
C MET A 42 -8.23 12.03 4.15
N MET A 43 -7.77 10.82 4.51
CA MET A 43 -7.32 10.53 5.88
C MET A 43 -6.12 11.39 6.26
N ARG A 44 -5.18 11.59 5.33
CA ARG A 44 -4.05 12.49 5.51
C ARG A 44 -4.50 13.92 5.84
N ARG A 45 -5.47 14.45 5.10
CA ARG A 45 -6.00 15.81 5.35
C ARG A 45 -6.62 15.91 6.75
N ALA A 46 -7.46 14.96 7.12
CA ALA A 46 -8.06 14.91 8.45
C ALA A 46 -7.00 14.81 9.56
N TYR A 47 -5.95 14.01 9.35
CA TYR A 47 -4.87 13.86 10.31
C TYR A 47 -4.06 15.15 10.48
N VAL A 48 -3.71 15.82 9.36
CA VAL A 48 -3.03 17.13 9.38
C VAL A 48 -3.86 18.17 10.13
N GLU A 49 -5.18 18.17 9.93
CA GLU A 49 -6.05 19.11 10.64
C GLU A 49 -6.04 18.87 12.16
N ARG A 50 -6.09 17.61 12.58
CA ARG A 50 -5.96 17.26 14.01
C ARG A 50 -4.64 17.72 14.63
N VAL A 51 -3.54 17.64 13.87
CA VAL A 51 -2.25 18.18 14.33
C VAL A 51 -2.30 19.71 14.43
N ARG A 52 -2.96 20.38 13.49
CA ARG A 52 -3.09 21.86 13.50
C ARG A 52 -3.89 22.38 14.67
N VAL A 53 -4.99 21.70 15.02
CA VAL A 53 -5.84 22.11 16.16
C VAL A 53 -5.28 21.62 17.51
N GLY A 54 -4.18 20.85 17.51
CA GLY A 54 -3.52 20.37 18.73
C GLY A 54 -4.06 19.06 19.31
N ASP A 55 -5.01 18.40 18.64
CA ASP A 55 -5.54 17.08 19.06
C ASP A 55 -4.48 15.98 18.98
N VAL A 56 -3.52 16.13 18.06
CA VAL A 56 -2.39 15.22 17.91
C VAL A 56 -1.11 16.01 18.11
N PRO A 57 -0.26 15.62 19.07
CA PRO A 57 1.02 16.25 19.30
C PRO A 57 1.92 16.15 18.06
N ARG A 58 2.70 17.19 17.79
CA ARG A 58 3.57 17.23 16.61
C ARG A 58 4.61 16.10 16.61
N HIS A 59 5.11 15.69 17.77
CA HIS A 59 6.09 14.60 17.87
C HIS A 59 5.50 13.24 17.51
N ASP A 60 4.20 13.01 17.76
CA ASP A 60 3.51 11.79 17.35
C ASP A 60 3.26 11.74 15.84
N ALA A 61 3.10 12.91 15.21
CA ALA A 61 2.93 13.01 13.76
C ALA A 61 4.26 12.97 13.00
N CYS A 62 5.36 13.28 13.66
CA CYS A 62 6.71 13.38 13.09
C CYS A 62 7.60 12.23 13.57
N ASP A 63 7.10 11.01 13.47
CA ASP A 63 7.66 9.78 14.06
C ASP A 63 8.31 8.82 13.04
N ALA A 64 8.61 9.31 11.81
CA ALA A 64 9.23 8.46 10.79
C ALA A 64 10.44 7.71 11.33
N SER A 65 10.47 6.40 11.16
CA SER A 65 11.59 5.57 11.59
C SER A 65 12.88 5.95 10.86
N VAL A 66 14.01 5.66 11.46
CA VAL A 66 15.33 5.92 10.87
C VAL A 66 15.48 5.23 9.50
N ASP A 67 14.96 4.01 9.39
CA ASP A 67 15.02 3.24 8.14
C ASP A 67 14.14 3.85 7.05
N LEU A 68 12.96 4.37 7.40
CA LEU A 68 12.09 5.07 6.45
C LEU A 68 12.74 6.38 5.96
N VAL A 69 13.35 7.15 6.86
CA VAL A 69 14.09 8.38 6.51
C VAL A 69 15.27 8.06 5.61
N ARG A 70 16.04 7.01 5.94
CA ARG A 70 17.16 6.55 5.11
C ARG A 70 16.71 6.11 3.73
N ALA A 71 15.63 5.33 3.63
CA ALA A 71 15.06 4.94 2.35
C ALA A 71 14.58 6.14 1.54
N ALA A 72 13.94 7.12 2.19
CA ALA A 72 13.52 8.36 1.56
C ALA A 72 14.70 9.18 1.03
N HIS A 73 15.81 9.22 1.77
CA HIS A 73 17.03 9.91 1.34
C HIS A 73 17.64 9.30 0.07
N HIS A 74 17.76 7.98 0.02
CA HIS A 74 18.44 7.29 -1.07
C HIS A 74 17.55 6.99 -2.28
N PHE A 75 16.28 6.64 -2.05
CA PHE A 75 15.39 6.12 -3.10
C PHE A 75 14.10 6.92 -3.25
N GLY A 76 13.90 7.93 -2.38
CA GLY A 76 12.70 8.74 -2.41
C GLY A 76 12.66 9.69 -3.59
N VAL A 77 11.50 9.78 -4.24
CA VAL A 77 11.23 10.75 -5.30
C VAL A 77 10.86 12.09 -4.66
N ALA A 78 11.65 13.12 -4.95
CA ALA A 78 11.40 14.45 -4.42
C ALA A 78 10.04 15.00 -4.86
N ARG A 79 9.36 15.69 -3.97
CA ARG A 79 8.10 16.40 -4.23
C ARG A 79 8.29 17.90 -4.15
N ARG A 80 7.56 18.63 -5.01
CA ARG A 80 7.56 20.10 -5.00
C ARG A 80 6.60 20.73 -3.98
N THR A 81 5.94 19.89 -3.15
CA THR A 81 4.98 20.36 -2.15
C THR A 81 5.68 20.51 -0.80
N ALA A 82 5.33 21.57 -0.08
CA ALA A 82 5.81 21.78 1.28
C ALA A 82 5.23 20.74 2.25
N CYS A 83 5.95 20.47 3.33
CA CYS A 83 5.49 19.64 4.43
C CYS A 83 4.27 20.29 5.11
N PRO A 84 3.19 19.55 5.38
CA PRO A 84 2.02 20.13 6.03
C PRO A 84 2.26 20.49 7.51
N ILE A 85 3.36 20.05 8.11
CA ILE A 85 3.65 20.23 9.54
C ILE A 85 4.74 21.29 9.77
N CYS A 86 5.88 21.23 9.04
CA CYS A 86 6.99 22.15 9.23
C CYS A 86 7.14 23.18 8.10
N VAL A 87 6.34 23.08 7.04
CA VAL A 87 6.33 23.96 5.87
C VAL A 87 7.58 23.86 4.98
N GLU A 88 8.60 23.12 5.38
CA GLU A 88 9.82 22.91 4.61
C GLU A 88 9.56 22.14 3.30
N GLN A 89 10.29 22.47 2.24
CA GLN A 89 10.14 21.81 0.93
C GLN A 89 11.04 20.60 0.78
N GLN A 90 11.03 19.72 1.77
CA GLN A 90 11.88 18.51 1.79
C GLN A 90 11.07 17.22 1.81
N MET A 91 9.93 17.24 1.12
CA MET A 91 9.08 16.06 1.01
C MET A 91 9.59 15.09 -0.05
N ARG A 92 9.57 13.80 0.29
CA ARG A 92 9.88 12.70 -0.62
C ARG A 92 8.83 11.61 -0.55
N ASN A 93 8.59 10.95 -1.67
CA ASN A 93 7.75 9.74 -1.72
C ASN A 93 8.64 8.51 -1.82
N VAL A 94 8.36 7.53 -0.99
CA VAL A 94 8.99 6.21 -1.02
C VAL A 94 7.92 5.16 -1.28
N THR A 95 8.25 4.14 -2.06
CA THR A 95 7.35 3.02 -2.29
C THR A 95 7.90 1.75 -1.66
N TYR A 96 7.05 1.07 -0.88
CA TYR A 96 7.34 -0.23 -0.29
C TYR A 96 6.41 -1.30 -0.85
N LEU A 97 6.95 -2.47 -1.12
CA LEU A 97 6.21 -3.65 -1.55
C LEU A 97 6.05 -4.61 -0.39
N PHE A 98 4.83 -5.10 -0.20
CA PHE A 98 4.49 -6.15 0.74
C PHE A 98 3.84 -7.31 -0.01
N GLY A 99 4.12 -8.52 0.40
CA GLY A 99 3.56 -9.72 -0.22
C GLY A 99 4.39 -10.97 0.03
N PRO A 100 4.07 -12.07 -0.66
CA PRO A 100 4.73 -13.35 -0.49
C PRO A 100 6.24 -13.25 -0.75
N ARG A 101 7.03 -13.98 0.08
CA ARG A 101 8.51 -14.05 -0.04
C ARG A 101 9.24 -12.72 0.14
N LEU A 102 8.56 -11.69 0.66
CA LEU A 102 9.19 -10.43 1.05
C LEU A 102 9.37 -10.36 2.57
N PRO A 103 10.33 -9.57 3.06
CA PRO A 103 10.48 -9.32 4.49
C PRO A 103 9.20 -8.72 5.10
N ARG A 104 8.96 -8.96 6.37
CA ARG A 104 7.81 -8.35 7.10
C ARG A 104 7.85 -6.83 7.14
N SER A 105 9.04 -6.24 7.09
CA SER A 105 9.26 -4.80 6.98
C SER A 105 8.95 -4.23 5.61
N GLY A 106 8.60 -5.09 4.64
CA GLY A 106 8.44 -4.72 3.24
C GLY A 106 9.78 -4.58 2.51
N LYS A 107 9.71 -4.48 1.19
CA LYS A 107 10.85 -4.20 0.33
C LYS A 107 10.72 -2.80 -0.26
N CYS A 108 11.70 -1.95 0.00
CA CYS A 108 11.76 -0.63 -0.64
C CYS A 108 11.98 -0.77 -2.15
N VAL A 109 11.21 -0.05 -2.93
CA VAL A 109 11.38 0.06 -4.38
C VAL A 109 12.46 1.08 -4.67
N THR A 110 13.58 0.62 -5.23
CA THR A 110 14.75 1.46 -5.48
C THR A 110 14.77 2.08 -6.88
N SER A 111 13.94 1.57 -7.80
CA SER A 111 13.85 2.05 -9.18
C SER A 111 12.51 1.71 -9.83
N ALA A 112 12.15 2.45 -10.88
CA ALA A 112 10.97 2.14 -11.69
C ALA A 112 11.08 0.75 -12.37
N GLN A 113 12.28 0.29 -12.66
CA GLN A 113 12.50 -1.05 -13.22
C GLN A 113 12.17 -2.13 -12.20
N SER A 114 12.61 -1.99 -10.94
CA SER A 114 12.26 -2.90 -9.86
C SER A 114 10.73 -3.02 -9.69
N LEU A 115 10.00 -1.91 -9.76
CA LEU A 115 8.54 -1.95 -9.70
C LEU A 115 7.93 -2.70 -10.90
N ARG A 116 8.46 -2.51 -12.12
CA ARG A 116 7.99 -3.25 -13.31
C ARG A 116 8.25 -4.75 -13.20
N GLU A 117 9.38 -5.15 -12.66
CA GLU A 117 9.71 -6.57 -12.41
C GLU A 117 8.70 -7.21 -11.46
N PHE A 118 8.34 -6.54 -10.37
CA PHE A 118 7.31 -7.03 -9.46
C PHE A 118 5.91 -7.06 -10.09
N ASN A 119 5.59 -6.08 -10.93
CA ASN A 119 4.32 -6.07 -11.68
C ASN A 119 4.18 -7.22 -12.68
N SER A 120 5.27 -7.77 -13.17
CA SER A 120 5.25 -8.91 -14.11
C SER A 120 5.11 -10.27 -13.43
N ARG A 121 5.25 -10.33 -12.09
CA ARG A 121 5.21 -11.58 -11.33
C ARG A 121 3.78 -12.12 -11.20
N PRO A 122 3.63 -13.45 -11.13
CA PRO A 122 2.31 -14.07 -10.91
C PRO A 122 1.80 -13.88 -9.49
N GLU A 123 2.70 -13.72 -8.52
CA GLU A 123 2.34 -13.46 -7.13
C GLU A 123 1.78 -12.04 -6.98
N GLN A 124 0.82 -11.90 -6.08
CA GLN A 124 0.21 -10.61 -5.78
C GLN A 124 0.93 -9.92 -4.62
N TYR A 125 1.28 -8.67 -4.85
CA TYR A 125 1.91 -7.75 -3.89
C TYR A 125 1.02 -6.52 -3.70
N THR A 126 1.28 -5.79 -2.64
CA THR A 126 0.71 -4.45 -2.42
C THR A 126 1.84 -3.42 -2.38
N ALA A 127 1.73 -2.40 -3.21
CA ALA A 127 2.65 -1.27 -3.24
C ALA A 127 2.09 -0.11 -2.40
N TYR A 128 2.76 0.24 -1.31
CA TYR A 128 2.43 1.39 -0.49
C TYR A 128 3.33 2.56 -0.85
N THR A 129 2.72 3.69 -1.23
CA THR A 129 3.45 4.94 -1.39
C THR A 129 3.31 5.77 -0.11
N VAL A 130 4.44 6.09 0.49
CA VAL A 130 4.54 6.85 1.74
C VAL A 130 5.23 8.17 1.45
N GLU A 131 4.65 9.28 1.89
CA GLU A 131 5.34 10.56 1.91
C GLU A 131 6.14 10.70 3.20
N VAL A 132 7.32 11.30 3.10
CA VAL A 132 8.22 11.53 4.23
C VAL A 132 8.82 12.93 4.12
N CYS A 133 8.82 13.68 5.22
CA CYS A 133 9.55 14.93 5.33
C CYS A 133 10.95 14.69 5.90
N MET A 134 11.97 15.15 5.19
CA MET A 134 13.36 14.97 5.61
C MET A 134 13.75 15.90 6.77
N SER A 135 13.01 17.01 6.98
CA SER A 135 13.29 17.97 8.05
C SER A 135 12.66 17.56 9.38
N CYS A 136 11.34 17.37 9.42
CA CYS A 136 10.62 17.12 10.68
C CYS A 136 10.25 15.65 10.91
N ARG A 137 10.52 14.75 9.96
CA ARG A 137 10.18 13.32 10.02
C ARG A 137 8.67 13.04 9.97
N TRP A 138 7.85 14.01 9.51
CA TRP A 138 6.46 13.72 9.13
C TRP A 138 6.41 12.58 8.12
N ASN A 139 5.46 11.68 8.30
CA ASN A 139 5.21 10.63 7.33
C ASN A 139 3.72 10.27 7.27
N HIS A 140 3.27 9.85 6.10
CA HIS A 140 1.90 9.35 5.92
C HIS A 140 1.80 8.47 4.67
N VAL A 141 0.98 7.44 4.73
CA VAL A 141 0.67 6.63 3.53
C VAL A 141 -0.24 7.44 2.62
N LEU A 142 0.11 7.54 1.34
CA LEU A 142 -0.70 8.21 0.33
C LEU A 142 -1.60 7.25 -0.43
N THR A 143 -1.05 6.10 -0.83
CA THR A 143 -1.78 5.10 -1.61
C THR A 143 -1.34 3.69 -1.26
N ALA A 144 -2.26 2.73 -1.40
CA ALA A 144 -1.97 1.32 -1.49
C ALA A 144 -2.52 0.78 -2.81
N ALA A 145 -1.68 0.22 -3.64
CA ALA A 145 -2.03 -0.25 -4.97
C ALA A 145 -1.64 -1.73 -5.15
N PRO A 146 -2.44 -2.51 -5.88
CA PRO A 146 -2.05 -3.87 -6.24
C PRO A 146 -0.84 -3.83 -7.17
N CYS A 147 0.09 -4.77 -6.99
CA CYS A 147 1.28 -4.92 -7.79
C CYS A 147 1.51 -6.41 -8.05
N GLY A 148 1.78 -6.82 -9.28
CA GLY A 148 1.84 -8.23 -9.67
C GLY A 148 0.46 -8.87 -9.81
N GLY A 149 0.37 -10.18 -9.56
CA GLY A 149 -0.89 -10.92 -9.70
C GLY A 149 -1.36 -11.04 -11.14
N ARG A 150 -0.43 -10.95 -12.10
CA ARG A 150 -0.78 -11.07 -13.51
C ARG A 150 -1.41 -12.43 -13.74
N ARG A 151 -2.72 -12.49 -13.85
CA ARG A 151 -3.41 -13.69 -14.31
C ARG A 151 -2.81 -14.06 -15.65
N VAL A 152 -2.11 -15.19 -15.71
CA VAL A 152 -1.93 -15.89 -16.97
C VAL A 152 -3.36 -16.10 -17.47
N ARG A 153 -3.77 -15.33 -18.49
CA ARG A 153 -5.01 -15.63 -19.20
C ARG A 153 -4.83 -17.03 -19.73
N SER A 154 -5.36 -18.02 -19.01
CA SER A 154 -5.62 -19.31 -19.60
C SER A 154 -6.47 -18.99 -20.82
N ARG A 155 -5.93 -19.27 -22.01
CA ARG A 155 -6.73 -19.29 -23.23
C ARG A 155 -7.79 -20.36 -22.97
N VAL A 156 -8.95 -19.94 -22.49
CA VAL A 156 -10.14 -20.75 -22.60
C VAL A 156 -10.33 -20.82 -24.12
N SER A 157 -9.94 -21.95 -24.68
CA SER A 157 -10.25 -22.30 -26.06
C SER A 157 -11.75 -22.16 -26.17
N ALA A 158 -12.19 -21.16 -26.95
CA ALA A 158 -13.58 -21.04 -27.36
C ALA A 158 -13.90 -22.31 -28.15
N THR A 159 -14.51 -23.28 -27.47
CA THR A 159 -15.12 -24.43 -28.13
C THR A 159 -16.19 -23.85 -29.02
N ARG A 160 -15.93 -23.89 -30.35
CA ARG A 160 -16.89 -23.55 -31.37
C ARG A 160 -18.15 -24.36 -31.09
N ALA A 161 -19.22 -23.70 -30.67
CA ALA A 161 -20.55 -24.27 -30.71
C ALA A 161 -20.85 -24.57 -32.17
N SER A 162 -20.84 -25.86 -32.53
CA SER A 162 -21.31 -26.33 -33.82
C SER A 162 -22.83 -26.08 -33.91
N THR A 163 -23.18 -25.10 -34.72
CA THR A 163 -24.58 -24.81 -35.06
C THR A 163 -25.13 -26.01 -35.85
N THR A 164 -25.92 -26.85 -35.18
CA THR A 164 -26.70 -27.90 -35.82
C THR A 164 -27.77 -27.22 -36.68
N ARG A 165 -27.61 -27.33 -37.99
CA ARG A 165 -28.66 -26.92 -38.97
C ARG A 165 -29.92 -27.76 -38.72
N VAL A 166 -30.97 -27.11 -38.24
CA VAL A 166 -32.29 -27.68 -38.17
C VAL A 166 -32.81 -27.83 -39.62
N GLY A 167 -33.02 -29.08 -40.02
CA GLY A 167 -33.53 -29.44 -41.33
C GLY A 167 -34.95 -28.91 -41.52
N LYS A 168 -35.17 -28.33 -42.69
CA LYS A 168 -36.44 -27.77 -43.17
C LYS A 168 -37.48 -28.91 -43.39
N VAL A 169 -38.47 -29.01 -42.53
CA VAL A 169 -39.57 -29.93 -42.66
C VAL A 169 -40.47 -29.45 -43.83
N ARG A 170 -40.59 -30.25 -44.90
CA ARG A 170 -41.54 -30.02 -45.97
C ARG A 170 -42.90 -30.54 -45.52
N VAL A 171 -43.90 -29.69 -45.43
CA VAL A 171 -45.27 -30.04 -45.23
C VAL A 171 -45.85 -30.48 -46.62
N ALA A 172 -46.25 -31.74 -46.77
CA ALA A 172 -46.92 -32.24 -47.92
C ALA A 172 -48.40 -31.81 -47.86
N LYS A 173 -48.89 -31.22 -48.95
CA LYS A 173 -50.29 -30.80 -49.15
C LYS A 173 -51.07 -32.00 -49.60
N VAL A 174 -52.05 -32.47 -48.81
CA VAL A 174 -53.01 -33.48 -49.17
C VAL A 174 -54.18 -32.81 -49.86
N ARG A 175 -54.60 -33.42 -51.04
CA ARG A 175 -55.80 -33.03 -51.74
C ARG A 175 -57.02 -33.73 -51.13
#